data_ffe5030065e48dedae993d9e9e6ed7e5
#
_entry.id   ffe5030065e48dedae993d9e9e6ed7e5
#
_cell.length_a   1.000
_cell.length_b   1.000
_cell.length_c   1.000
_cell.angle_alpha   90.00
_cell.angle_beta   90.00
_cell.angle_gamma   90.00
#
_symmetry.space_group_name_H-M   'P 1'
#
loop_
_entity.id
_entity.type
_entity.pdbx_description
1 polymer ?
#
loop_
_entity_poly.entity_id
_entity_poly.type
_entity_poly.pdbx_seq_one_letter_code
_entity_poly.pdbx_strand_id
1 'polypeptide(L)'
;VRAHVPATCAQGAGGGAAREAAAARRYYDLALALLAEAPPRVVAVGGLSGSGKTTVAEALAPALGAPPGARIVESDRTRKAMFGVKSDVPLPQEAYRPEVSDRVYARLGERAWALVGQGAGVLVDAVFDRPDRRAALQAAVAGAPFAAFWLQADADTLRQRVGARRGGPSDADLKVLEAQLARDLGEMTWTPIPAGGPPDTVVAALRATLGDEAPCGV
;
A
#
# COMPACT_ATOMS: atom_id res chain seq x y z
N VAL A 1 21.62 8.29 19.88
CA VAL A 1 21.40 8.44 21.33
C VAL A 1 21.19 7.07 21.98
N ARG A 2 20.22 6.24 21.51
CA ARG A 2 19.90 4.96 22.19
C ARG A 2 21.03 3.92 22.18
N ALA A 3 21.90 3.91 21.17
CA ALA A 3 23.08 3.03 21.15
C ALA A 3 24.20 3.56 22.08
N HIS A 4 24.31 4.88 22.23
CA HIS A 4 25.38 5.51 23.02
C HIS A 4 25.25 5.22 24.52
N VAL A 5 24.03 5.28 25.07
CA VAL A 5 23.81 5.05 26.51
C VAL A 5 24.26 3.65 26.96
N PRO A 6 23.82 2.53 26.33
CA PRO A 6 24.33 1.22 26.69
C PRO A 6 25.83 1.05 26.45
N ALA A 7 26.40 1.68 25.39
CA ALA A 7 27.83 1.62 25.13
C ALA A 7 28.65 2.26 26.27
N THR A 8 28.20 3.39 26.81
CA THR A 8 28.83 4.06 27.94
C THR A 8 28.68 3.25 29.22
N CYS A 9 27.49 2.65 29.45
CA CYS A 9 27.25 1.76 30.58
C CYS A 9 28.15 0.51 30.55
N ALA A 10 28.39 -0.07 29.36
CA ALA A 10 29.25 -1.22 29.19
C ALA A 10 30.71 -0.95 29.59
N GLN A 11 31.20 0.28 29.44
CA GLN A 11 32.56 0.68 29.83
C GLN A 11 32.73 0.74 31.35
N GLY A 12 31.64 1.01 32.11
CA GLY A 12 31.68 1.14 33.57
C GLY A 12 31.12 -0.06 34.34
N ALA A 13 30.53 -1.04 33.66
CA ALA A 13 29.79 -2.13 34.31
C ALA A 13 30.66 -3.38 34.49
N GLY A 14 30.85 -3.83 35.75
CA GLY A 14 31.46 -5.13 36.02
C GLY A 14 30.71 -6.31 35.36
N GLY A 15 29.93 -7.09 36.08
CA GLY A 15 29.25 -8.29 35.56
C GLY A 15 28.15 -8.05 34.49
N GLY A 16 27.74 -6.81 34.19
CA GLY A 16 26.72 -6.47 33.21
C GLY A 16 27.24 -5.99 31.84
N ALA A 17 28.56 -5.77 31.71
CA ALA A 17 29.17 -5.14 30.54
C ALA A 17 28.82 -5.83 29.21
N ALA A 18 28.81 -7.16 29.16
CA ALA A 18 28.50 -7.92 27.97
C ALA A 18 27.02 -7.70 27.48
N ARG A 19 26.08 -7.62 28.42
CA ARG A 19 24.66 -7.36 28.12
C ARG A 19 24.47 -5.95 27.56
N GLU A 20 25.11 -4.96 28.18
CA GLU A 20 25.04 -3.56 27.73
C GLU A 20 25.71 -3.38 26.35
N ALA A 21 26.86 -4.04 26.12
CA ALA A 21 27.52 -4.04 24.81
C ALA A 21 26.62 -4.66 23.72
N ALA A 22 25.94 -5.76 24.03
CA ALA A 22 25.00 -6.39 23.10
C ALA A 22 23.78 -5.47 22.80
N ALA A 23 23.27 -4.75 23.81
CA ALA A 23 22.20 -3.78 23.62
C ALA A 23 22.67 -2.60 22.74
N ALA A 24 23.87 -2.07 23.00
CA ALA A 24 24.45 -1.01 22.17
C ALA A 24 24.60 -1.45 20.71
N ARG A 25 25.10 -2.67 20.48
CA ARG A 25 25.25 -3.24 19.14
C ARG A 25 23.90 -3.34 18.42
N ARG A 26 22.87 -3.87 19.04
CA ARG A 26 21.53 -3.97 18.46
C ARG A 26 20.98 -2.60 18.04
N TYR A 27 21.12 -1.56 18.88
CA TYR A 27 20.69 -0.21 18.50
C TYR A 27 21.52 0.40 17.38
N TYR A 28 22.79 0.09 17.31
CA TYR A 28 23.67 0.52 16.23
C TYR A 28 23.28 -0.16 14.91
N ASP A 29 23.13 -1.48 14.91
CA ASP A 29 22.74 -2.25 13.73
C ASP A 29 21.36 -1.83 13.23
N LEU A 30 20.41 -1.57 14.14
CA LEU A 30 19.10 -1.00 13.78
C LEU A 30 19.24 0.37 13.10
N ALA A 31 20.10 1.24 13.64
CA ALA A 31 20.32 2.55 13.04
C ALA A 31 20.93 2.45 11.63
N LEU A 32 21.86 1.53 11.41
CA LEU A 32 22.43 1.25 10.10
C LEU A 32 21.35 0.72 9.12
N ALA A 33 20.52 -0.21 9.58
CA ALA A 33 19.41 -0.75 8.79
C ALA A 33 18.39 0.34 8.39
N LEU A 34 18.10 1.29 9.30
CA LEU A 34 17.20 2.41 9.04
C LEU A 34 17.80 3.45 8.07
N LEU A 35 19.12 3.50 7.93
CA LEU A 35 19.84 4.38 7.01
C LEU A 35 20.20 3.68 5.69
N ALA A 36 19.94 2.38 5.59
CA ALA A 36 20.23 1.64 4.34
C ALA A 36 19.36 2.19 3.21
N GLU A 37 19.99 2.45 2.08
CA GLU A 37 19.30 2.85 0.87
C GLU A 37 18.51 1.66 0.32
N ALA A 38 17.24 1.87 0.03
CA ALA A 38 16.43 0.93 -0.73
C ALA A 38 15.92 1.65 -1.98
N PRO A 39 16.12 1.07 -3.17
CA PRO A 39 15.66 1.71 -4.39
C PRO A 39 14.14 1.92 -4.33
N PRO A 40 13.65 3.11 -4.72
CA PRO A 40 12.23 3.38 -4.74
C PRO A 40 11.55 2.46 -5.76
N ARG A 41 10.39 1.92 -5.39
CA ARG A 41 9.55 1.11 -6.29
C ARG A 41 8.11 1.55 -6.19
N VAL A 42 7.34 1.29 -7.23
CA VAL A 42 5.90 1.47 -7.23
C VAL A 42 5.21 0.11 -7.20
N VAL A 43 4.33 -0.09 -6.25
CA VAL A 43 3.45 -1.26 -6.18
C VAL A 43 2.02 -0.78 -6.35
N ALA A 44 1.30 -1.30 -7.34
CA ALA A 44 -0.11 -1.03 -7.52
C ALA A 44 -0.96 -2.21 -7.03
N VAL A 45 -2.01 -1.91 -6.28
CA VAL A 45 -2.98 -2.89 -5.78
C VAL A 45 -4.36 -2.52 -6.31
N GLY A 46 -4.85 -3.34 -7.26
CA GLY A 46 -6.18 -3.25 -7.84
C GLY A 46 -7.12 -4.31 -7.29
N GLY A 47 -8.41 -4.17 -7.60
CA GLY A 47 -9.45 -5.12 -7.23
C GLY A 47 -10.77 -4.41 -6.97
N LEU A 48 -11.88 -5.13 -7.05
CA LEU A 48 -13.22 -4.57 -6.86
C LEU A 48 -13.45 -4.13 -5.41
N SER A 49 -14.51 -3.40 -5.17
CA SER A 49 -14.93 -3.02 -3.82
C SER A 49 -15.13 -4.27 -2.96
N GLY A 50 -14.65 -4.25 -1.72
CA GLY A 50 -14.68 -5.44 -0.83
C GLY A 50 -13.50 -6.41 -0.99
N SER A 51 -12.60 -6.24 -1.98
CA SER A 51 -11.44 -7.15 -2.15
C SER A 51 -10.35 -7.00 -1.08
N GLY A 52 -10.40 -5.98 -0.22
CA GLY A 52 -9.45 -5.78 0.88
C GLY A 52 -8.22 -4.93 0.53
N LYS A 53 -8.23 -4.22 -0.61
CA LYS A 53 -7.09 -3.41 -1.08
C LYS A 53 -6.46 -2.53 -0.01
N THR A 54 -7.25 -1.71 0.66
CA THR A 54 -6.75 -0.75 1.67
C THR A 54 -6.11 -1.47 2.86
N THR A 55 -6.75 -2.54 3.35
CA THR A 55 -6.19 -3.36 4.44
C THR A 55 -4.85 -3.98 4.04
N VAL A 56 -4.77 -4.52 2.82
CA VAL A 56 -3.53 -5.10 2.26
C VAL A 56 -2.48 -4.00 2.05
N ALA A 57 -2.89 -2.85 1.54
CA ALA A 57 -2.00 -1.72 1.31
C ALA A 57 -1.35 -1.22 2.62
N GLU A 58 -2.15 -1.06 3.68
CA GLU A 58 -1.68 -0.64 5.00
C GLU A 58 -0.73 -1.66 5.64
N ALA A 59 -1.01 -2.96 5.47
CA ALA A 59 -0.17 -4.03 6.00
C ALA A 59 1.14 -4.24 5.20
N LEU A 60 1.12 -3.97 3.88
CA LEU A 60 2.27 -4.17 3.00
C LEU A 60 3.22 -2.96 3.00
N ALA A 61 2.69 -1.74 3.07
CA ALA A 61 3.46 -0.50 2.92
C ALA A 61 4.70 -0.40 3.82
N PRO A 62 4.67 -0.80 5.12
CA PRO A 62 5.85 -0.74 5.99
C PRO A 62 7.03 -1.59 5.51
N ALA A 63 6.78 -2.63 4.70
CA ALA A 63 7.81 -3.52 4.18
C ALA A 63 8.37 -3.08 2.82
N LEU A 64 7.86 -2.01 2.21
CA LEU A 64 8.23 -1.58 0.87
C LEU A 64 9.15 -0.35 0.91
N GLY A 65 10.35 -0.48 0.37
CA GLY A 65 11.30 0.62 0.27
C GLY A 65 12.05 0.90 1.58
N ALA A 66 12.71 2.06 1.63
CA ALA A 66 13.41 2.50 2.83
C ALA A 66 12.44 2.81 3.99
N PRO A 67 12.84 2.60 5.26
CA PRO A 67 12.02 2.98 6.40
C PRO A 67 11.60 4.46 6.35
N PRO A 68 10.35 4.78 6.75
CA PRO A 68 9.35 3.93 7.39
C PRO A 68 8.46 3.10 6.45
N GLY A 69 8.86 2.91 5.21
CA GLY A 69 8.13 2.14 4.20
C GLY A 69 7.49 3.02 3.12
N ALA A 70 6.70 2.39 2.24
CA ALA A 70 6.08 3.06 1.11
C ALA A 70 4.99 4.06 1.53
N ARG A 71 4.84 5.11 0.72
CA ARG A 71 3.72 6.05 0.82
C ARG A 71 2.49 5.47 0.11
N ILE A 72 1.37 5.38 0.81
CA ILE A 72 0.11 4.93 0.22
C ILE A 72 -0.55 6.10 -0.50
N VAL A 73 -0.86 5.91 -1.78
CA VAL A 73 -1.63 6.83 -2.63
C VAL A 73 -2.95 6.15 -2.98
N GLU A 74 -4.02 6.57 -2.32
CA GLU A 74 -5.33 5.93 -2.36
C GLU A 74 -6.33 6.78 -3.15
N SER A 75 -7.14 6.14 -4.00
CA SER A 75 -8.10 6.81 -4.87
C SER A 75 -9.19 7.55 -4.09
N ASP A 76 -9.75 6.94 -3.04
CA ASP A 76 -10.85 7.55 -2.28
C ASP A 76 -10.35 8.74 -1.45
N ARG A 77 -9.20 8.65 -0.80
CA ARG A 77 -8.56 9.78 -0.10
C ARG A 77 -8.17 10.89 -1.06
N THR A 78 -7.64 10.54 -2.25
CA THR A 78 -7.31 11.53 -3.30
C THR A 78 -8.55 12.26 -3.77
N ARG A 79 -9.66 11.54 -4.01
CA ARG A 79 -10.95 12.13 -4.38
C ARG A 79 -11.45 13.09 -3.31
N LYS A 80 -11.49 12.66 -2.04
CA LYS A 80 -11.95 13.49 -0.91
C LYS A 80 -11.09 14.75 -0.74
N ALA A 81 -9.76 14.64 -0.91
CA ALA A 81 -8.87 15.79 -0.90
C ALA A 81 -9.15 16.78 -2.04
N MET A 82 -9.52 16.31 -3.23
CA MET A 82 -9.91 17.19 -4.36
C MET A 82 -11.20 17.97 -4.08
N PHE A 83 -12.05 17.47 -3.20
CA PHE A 83 -13.27 18.14 -2.76
C PHE A 83 -13.11 18.91 -1.43
N GLY A 84 -11.89 18.94 -0.88
CA GLY A 84 -11.58 19.67 0.35
C GLY A 84 -12.25 19.09 1.61
N VAL A 85 -12.63 17.81 1.61
CA VAL A 85 -13.29 17.15 2.75
C VAL A 85 -12.35 16.12 3.42
N LYS A 86 -12.64 15.80 4.68
CA LYS A 86 -11.91 14.77 5.43
C LYS A 86 -12.22 13.37 4.88
N SER A 87 -11.34 12.41 5.17
CA SER A 87 -11.43 11.04 4.63
C SER A 87 -12.66 10.25 5.10
N ASP A 88 -13.30 10.63 6.19
CA ASP A 88 -14.49 10.01 6.77
C ASP A 88 -15.81 10.64 6.31
N VAL A 89 -15.75 11.78 5.59
CA VAL A 89 -16.94 12.49 5.09
C VAL A 89 -17.38 11.89 3.75
N PRO A 90 -18.63 11.40 3.62
CA PRO A 90 -19.16 10.93 2.35
C PRO A 90 -19.21 12.05 1.30
N LEU A 91 -18.97 11.68 0.04
CA LEU A 91 -19.03 12.59 -1.08
C LEU A 91 -20.38 12.50 -1.82
N PRO A 92 -20.83 13.59 -2.43
CA PRO A 92 -22.03 13.58 -3.27
C PRO A 92 -21.77 12.77 -4.56
N GLN A 93 -22.84 12.32 -5.21
CA GLN A 93 -22.75 11.44 -6.38
C GLN A 93 -21.96 12.08 -7.55
N GLU A 94 -21.98 13.40 -7.67
CA GLU A 94 -21.22 14.16 -8.68
C GLU A 94 -19.71 13.93 -8.60
N ALA A 95 -19.20 13.63 -7.41
CA ALA A 95 -17.79 13.33 -7.19
C ALA A 95 -17.34 12.01 -7.85
N TYR A 96 -18.29 11.16 -8.27
CA TYR A 96 -18.03 9.86 -8.90
C TYR A 96 -18.30 9.84 -10.41
N ARG A 97 -18.58 10.99 -11.01
CA ARG A 97 -18.70 11.12 -12.46
C ARG A 97 -17.42 10.67 -13.16
N PRO A 98 -17.52 10.16 -14.42
CA PRO A 98 -16.37 9.67 -15.17
C PRO A 98 -15.21 10.68 -15.23
N GLU A 99 -15.50 11.95 -15.54
CA GLU A 99 -14.51 13.01 -15.71
C GLU A 99 -13.75 13.30 -14.38
N VAL A 100 -14.48 13.27 -13.27
CA VAL A 100 -13.87 13.42 -11.94
C VAL A 100 -13.00 12.21 -11.63
N SER A 101 -13.49 11.01 -11.92
CA SER A 101 -12.75 9.78 -11.73
C SER A 101 -11.46 9.76 -12.55
N ASP A 102 -11.50 10.17 -13.81
CA ASP A 102 -10.30 10.22 -14.66
C ASP A 102 -9.26 11.22 -14.10
N ARG A 103 -9.70 12.36 -13.56
CA ARG A 103 -8.83 13.30 -12.85
C ARG A 103 -8.22 12.70 -11.58
N VAL A 104 -8.98 11.88 -10.83
CA VAL A 104 -8.44 11.18 -9.66
C VAL A 104 -7.32 10.23 -10.09
N TYR A 105 -7.55 9.40 -11.12
CA TYR A 105 -6.53 8.45 -11.60
C TYR A 105 -5.29 9.15 -12.17
N ALA A 106 -5.45 10.27 -12.87
CA ALA A 106 -4.31 11.10 -13.29
C ALA A 106 -3.50 11.58 -12.09
N ARG A 107 -4.17 12.08 -11.05
CA ARG A 107 -3.53 12.51 -9.79
C ARG A 107 -2.80 11.38 -9.06
N LEU A 108 -3.30 10.13 -9.12
CA LEU A 108 -2.59 8.98 -8.54
C LEU A 108 -1.24 8.80 -9.23
N GLY A 109 -1.20 8.83 -10.57
CA GLY A 109 0.03 8.71 -11.36
C GLY A 109 1.02 9.87 -11.08
N GLU A 110 0.55 11.11 -11.15
CA GLU A 110 1.36 12.31 -10.84
C GLU A 110 2.00 12.23 -9.45
N ARG A 111 1.20 11.85 -8.44
CA ARG A 111 1.67 11.75 -7.06
C ARG A 111 2.62 10.59 -6.87
N ALA A 112 2.37 9.44 -7.50
CA ALA A 112 3.26 8.29 -7.44
C ALA A 112 4.62 8.65 -8.03
N TRP A 113 4.65 9.28 -9.20
CA TRP A 113 5.88 9.73 -9.85
C TRP A 113 6.67 10.73 -9.00
N ALA A 114 5.99 11.74 -8.45
CA ALA A 114 6.63 12.75 -7.60
C ALA A 114 7.27 12.14 -6.34
N LEU A 115 6.62 11.15 -5.71
CA LEU A 115 7.13 10.46 -4.53
C LEU A 115 8.34 9.58 -4.86
N VAL A 116 8.30 8.85 -5.98
CA VAL A 116 9.43 8.07 -6.48
C VAL A 116 10.63 8.97 -6.76
N GLY A 117 10.43 10.12 -7.38
CA GLY A 117 11.48 11.12 -7.62
C GLY A 117 12.11 11.68 -6.33
N GLN A 118 11.44 11.54 -5.19
CA GLN A 118 11.95 11.87 -3.85
C GLN A 118 12.63 10.67 -3.16
N GLY A 119 12.78 9.53 -3.84
CA GLY A 119 13.38 8.32 -3.29
C GLY A 119 12.42 7.47 -2.43
N ALA A 120 11.12 7.77 -2.41
CA ALA A 120 10.16 7.02 -1.61
C ALA A 120 9.63 5.81 -2.36
N GLY A 121 9.45 4.68 -1.67
CA GLY A 121 8.58 3.60 -2.13
C GLY A 121 7.13 4.08 -2.16
N VAL A 122 6.35 3.61 -3.14
CA VAL A 122 4.95 4.02 -3.33
C VAL A 122 4.06 2.80 -3.48
N LEU A 123 2.92 2.81 -2.78
CA LEU A 123 1.84 1.86 -2.96
C LEU A 123 0.59 2.60 -3.44
N VAL A 124 0.08 2.25 -4.62
CA VAL A 124 -1.12 2.86 -5.20
C VAL A 124 -2.31 1.94 -5.00
N ASP A 125 -3.32 2.40 -4.24
CA ASP A 125 -4.57 1.68 -3.96
C ASP A 125 -5.73 2.32 -4.71
N ALA A 126 -6.28 1.59 -5.70
CA ALA A 126 -7.49 2.00 -6.42
C ALA A 126 -8.19 0.78 -7.03
N VAL A 127 -9.41 0.96 -7.56
CA VAL A 127 -10.16 -0.15 -8.16
C VAL A 127 -9.46 -0.72 -9.41
N PHE A 128 -8.99 0.14 -10.32
CA PHE A 128 -8.29 -0.24 -11.57
C PHE A 128 -9.07 -1.23 -12.45
N ASP A 129 -10.38 -1.12 -12.46
CA ASP A 129 -11.30 -1.95 -13.22
C ASP A 129 -11.33 -1.67 -14.74
N ARG A 130 -10.59 -0.66 -15.21
CA ARG A 130 -10.48 -0.28 -16.62
C ARG A 130 -9.04 -0.46 -17.12
N PRO A 131 -8.84 -1.08 -18.31
CA PRO A 131 -7.51 -1.28 -18.89
C PRO A 131 -6.74 0.03 -19.11
N ASP A 132 -7.43 1.08 -19.59
CA ASP A 132 -6.83 2.39 -19.83
C ASP A 132 -6.24 3.03 -18.54
N ARG A 133 -6.90 2.87 -17.40
CA ARG A 133 -6.41 3.37 -16.11
C ARG A 133 -5.19 2.58 -15.61
N ARG A 134 -5.13 1.27 -15.86
CA ARG A 134 -3.95 0.44 -15.55
C ARG A 134 -2.77 0.87 -16.41
N ALA A 135 -2.98 1.03 -17.71
CA ALA A 135 -1.95 1.48 -18.64
C ALA A 135 -1.47 2.90 -18.33
N ALA A 136 -2.39 3.82 -18.00
CA ALA A 136 -2.05 5.20 -17.65
C ALA A 136 -1.17 5.29 -16.38
N LEU A 137 -1.46 4.50 -15.34
CA LEU A 137 -0.60 4.45 -14.16
C LEU A 137 0.79 3.94 -14.53
N GLN A 138 0.88 2.83 -15.25
CA GLN A 138 2.16 2.25 -15.66
C GLN A 138 2.98 3.23 -16.50
N ALA A 139 2.35 3.94 -17.42
CA ALA A 139 3.00 4.97 -18.22
C ALA A 139 3.47 6.16 -17.34
N ALA A 140 2.67 6.59 -16.37
CA ALA A 140 3.01 7.71 -15.49
C ALA A 140 4.24 7.43 -14.61
N VAL A 141 4.51 6.17 -14.29
CA VAL A 141 5.65 5.76 -13.47
C VAL A 141 6.75 5.04 -14.27
N ALA A 142 6.74 5.19 -15.61
CA ALA A 142 7.73 4.60 -16.48
C ALA A 142 9.14 5.02 -16.08
N GLY A 143 10.05 4.04 -15.97
CA GLY A 143 11.43 4.27 -15.50
C GLY A 143 11.65 3.95 -14.02
N ALA A 144 10.60 3.73 -13.22
CA ALA A 144 10.70 3.16 -11.87
C ALA A 144 10.39 1.66 -11.87
N PRO A 145 11.00 0.85 -10.97
CA PRO A 145 10.58 -0.52 -10.75
C PRO A 145 9.08 -0.55 -10.39
N PHE A 146 8.30 -1.29 -11.18
CA PHE A 146 6.83 -1.34 -11.07
C PHE A 146 6.35 -2.78 -10.94
N ALA A 147 5.51 -3.03 -9.95
CA ALA A 147 4.78 -4.28 -9.79
C ALA A 147 3.29 -3.98 -9.59
N ALA A 148 2.42 -4.79 -10.20
CA ALA A 148 0.99 -4.56 -10.14
C ALA A 148 0.22 -5.85 -9.86
N PHE A 149 -0.72 -5.76 -8.92
CA PHE A 149 -1.48 -6.89 -8.40
C PHE A 149 -2.97 -6.64 -8.49
N TRP A 150 -3.71 -7.67 -8.87
CA TRP A 150 -5.15 -7.67 -8.90
C TRP A 150 -5.70 -8.60 -7.81
N LEU A 151 -6.34 -8.05 -6.79
CA LEU A 151 -6.96 -8.82 -5.71
C LEU A 151 -8.26 -9.43 -6.20
N GLN A 152 -8.30 -10.76 -6.27
CA GLN A 152 -9.42 -11.53 -6.79
C GLN A 152 -10.15 -12.27 -5.69
N ALA A 153 -11.44 -11.98 -5.54
CA ALA A 153 -12.35 -12.74 -4.68
C ALA A 153 -13.67 -12.99 -5.43
N ASP A 154 -14.40 -14.02 -5.03
CA ASP A 154 -15.72 -14.31 -5.59
C ASP A 154 -16.75 -13.22 -5.23
N ALA A 155 -17.79 -13.10 -6.05
CA ALA A 155 -18.79 -12.05 -5.92
C ALA A 155 -19.52 -12.07 -4.56
N ASP A 156 -19.77 -13.24 -4.00
CA ASP A 156 -20.50 -13.37 -2.73
C ASP A 156 -19.63 -12.90 -1.55
N THR A 157 -18.35 -13.25 -1.56
CA THR A 157 -17.37 -12.71 -0.60
C THR A 157 -17.29 -11.18 -0.68
N LEU A 158 -17.25 -10.61 -1.88
CA LEU A 158 -17.22 -9.14 -2.07
C LEU A 158 -18.50 -8.50 -1.54
N ARG A 159 -19.68 -9.05 -1.85
CA ARG A 159 -20.99 -8.58 -1.36
C ARG A 159 -21.05 -8.59 0.16
N GLN A 160 -20.67 -9.71 0.77
CA GLN A 160 -20.63 -9.86 2.22
C GLN A 160 -19.74 -8.80 2.87
N ARG A 161 -18.53 -8.60 2.35
CA ARG A 161 -17.56 -7.64 2.90
C ARG A 161 -18.04 -6.20 2.74
N VAL A 162 -18.61 -5.83 1.58
CA VAL A 162 -19.16 -4.49 1.35
C VAL A 162 -20.36 -4.24 2.26
N GLY A 163 -21.28 -5.21 2.40
CA GLY A 163 -22.45 -5.10 3.27
C GLY A 163 -22.11 -5.02 4.77
N ALA A 164 -21.03 -5.69 5.20
CA ALA A 164 -20.58 -5.68 6.60
C ALA A 164 -19.73 -4.45 6.97
N ARG A 165 -19.29 -3.65 5.99
CA ARG A 165 -18.38 -2.52 6.23
C ARG A 165 -19.03 -1.47 7.15
N ARG A 166 -18.23 -0.97 8.10
CA ARG A 166 -18.58 0.15 8.97
C ARG A 166 -17.44 1.18 8.91
N GLY A 167 -17.73 2.36 8.34
CA GLY A 167 -16.76 3.44 8.22
C GLY A 167 -15.63 3.20 7.20
N GLY A 168 -14.62 4.07 7.21
CA GLY A 168 -13.47 4.07 6.31
C GLY A 168 -13.60 5.09 5.17
N PRO A 169 -12.54 5.26 4.34
CA PRO A 169 -12.51 6.29 3.31
C PRO A 169 -13.38 5.98 2.09
N SER A 170 -13.72 4.70 1.85
CA SER A 170 -14.47 4.29 0.67
C SER A 170 -15.99 4.44 0.88
N ASP A 171 -16.64 5.17 -0.02
CA ASP A 171 -18.08 5.38 -0.06
C ASP A 171 -18.81 4.30 -0.89
N ALA A 172 -18.09 3.26 -1.36
CA ALA A 172 -18.68 2.21 -2.20
C ALA A 172 -19.66 1.35 -1.42
N ASP A 173 -20.89 1.29 -1.91
CA ASP A 173 -21.98 0.43 -1.46
C ASP A 173 -22.17 -0.79 -2.36
N LEU A 174 -23.20 -1.61 -2.08
CA LEU A 174 -23.54 -2.78 -2.89
C LEU A 174 -23.91 -2.40 -4.34
N LYS A 175 -24.55 -1.25 -4.56
CA LYS A 175 -24.91 -0.78 -5.91
C LYS A 175 -23.66 -0.47 -6.73
N VAL A 176 -22.67 0.14 -6.12
CA VAL A 176 -21.37 0.41 -6.75
C VAL A 176 -20.66 -0.90 -7.07
N LEU A 177 -20.67 -1.88 -6.15
CA LEU A 177 -20.08 -3.20 -6.37
C LEU A 177 -20.74 -3.94 -7.55
N GLU A 178 -22.09 -3.97 -7.62
CA GLU A 178 -22.79 -4.64 -8.73
C GLU A 178 -22.44 -4.00 -10.07
N ALA A 179 -22.35 -2.67 -10.14
CA ALA A 179 -21.90 -1.97 -11.34
C ALA A 179 -20.44 -2.31 -11.71
N GLN A 180 -19.58 -2.56 -10.72
CA GLN A 180 -18.21 -3.01 -10.96
C GLN A 180 -18.16 -4.48 -11.43
N LEU A 181 -18.97 -5.37 -10.86
CA LEU A 181 -19.04 -6.78 -11.25
C LEU A 181 -19.58 -6.97 -12.69
N ALA A 182 -20.47 -6.08 -13.12
CA ALA A 182 -21.01 -6.11 -14.49
C ALA A 182 -20.07 -5.53 -15.54
N ARG A 183 -18.96 -4.91 -15.13
CA ARG A 183 -18.03 -4.26 -16.05
C ARG A 183 -17.06 -5.26 -16.67
N ASP A 184 -16.84 -5.12 -17.98
CA ASP A 184 -15.74 -5.81 -18.64
C ASP A 184 -14.40 -5.20 -18.17
N LEU A 185 -13.59 -6.04 -17.53
CA LEU A 185 -12.25 -5.67 -17.04
C LEU A 185 -11.21 -5.62 -18.16
N GLY A 186 -11.57 -6.12 -19.36
CA GLY A 186 -10.61 -6.32 -20.45
C GLY A 186 -9.49 -7.29 -20.08
N GLU A 187 -8.42 -7.29 -20.85
CA GLU A 187 -7.25 -8.10 -20.56
C GLU A 187 -6.62 -7.68 -19.22
N MET A 188 -6.52 -8.62 -18.29
CA MET A 188 -5.90 -8.41 -16.99
C MET A 188 -4.42 -8.75 -17.03
N THR A 189 -3.58 -7.74 -17.26
CA THR A 189 -2.12 -7.89 -17.33
C THR A 189 -1.44 -7.85 -15.96
N TRP A 190 -2.18 -7.51 -14.91
CA TRP A 190 -1.68 -7.47 -13.54
C TRP A 190 -1.70 -8.87 -12.91
N THR A 191 -0.75 -9.15 -12.03
CA THR A 191 -0.64 -10.45 -11.35
C THR A 191 -1.86 -10.69 -10.46
N PRO A 192 -2.67 -11.74 -10.71
CA PRO A 192 -3.82 -12.04 -9.88
C PRO A 192 -3.38 -12.63 -8.54
N ILE A 193 -3.98 -12.12 -7.46
CA ILE A 193 -3.76 -12.60 -6.10
C ILE A 193 -5.09 -13.03 -5.50
N PRO A 194 -5.24 -14.29 -5.08
CA PRO A 194 -6.43 -14.75 -4.38
C PRO A 194 -6.66 -13.96 -3.09
N ALA A 195 -7.80 -13.30 -2.96
CA ALA A 195 -8.13 -12.41 -1.85
C ALA A 195 -9.42 -12.82 -1.10
N GLY A 196 -9.88 -14.05 -1.28
CA GLY A 196 -11.03 -14.62 -0.55
C GLY A 196 -10.73 -14.91 0.93
N GLY A 197 -9.45 -15.18 1.26
CA GLY A 197 -8.99 -15.53 2.61
C GLY A 197 -8.70 -14.32 3.52
N PRO A 198 -8.05 -14.60 4.68
CA PRO A 198 -7.60 -13.58 5.63
C PRO A 198 -6.57 -12.61 5.02
N PRO A 199 -6.52 -11.33 5.45
CA PRO A 199 -5.57 -10.34 4.92
C PRO A 199 -4.10 -10.77 4.99
N ASP A 200 -3.69 -11.46 6.06
CA ASP A 200 -2.30 -11.87 6.25
C ASP A 200 -1.82 -12.85 5.18
N THR A 201 -2.70 -13.76 4.72
CA THR A 201 -2.37 -14.68 3.61
C THR A 201 -2.22 -13.95 2.29
N VAL A 202 -3.03 -12.91 2.06
CA VAL A 202 -2.94 -12.07 0.87
C VAL A 202 -1.63 -11.28 0.88
N VAL A 203 -1.28 -10.69 2.01
CA VAL A 203 -0.01 -9.94 2.19
C VAL A 203 1.20 -10.86 2.01
N ALA A 204 1.15 -12.09 2.56
CA ALA A 204 2.22 -13.07 2.38
C ALA A 204 2.41 -13.45 0.89
N ALA A 205 1.32 -13.68 0.14
CA ALA A 205 1.38 -13.95 -1.28
C ALA A 205 1.98 -12.79 -2.09
N LEU A 206 1.61 -11.56 -1.76
CA LEU A 206 2.18 -10.36 -2.37
C LEU A 206 3.69 -10.24 -2.11
N ARG A 207 4.12 -10.43 -0.85
CA ARG A 207 5.55 -10.40 -0.48
C ARG A 207 6.35 -11.46 -1.21
N ALA A 208 5.86 -12.70 -1.26
CA ALA A 208 6.52 -13.78 -1.99
C ALA A 208 6.69 -13.44 -3.48
N THR A 209 5.68 -12.84 -4.10
CA THR A 209 5.75 -12.42 -5.52
C THR A 209 6.71 -11.24 -5.73
N LEU A 210 6.83 -10.34 -4.75
CA LEU A 210 7.76 -9.21 -4.81
C LEU A 210 9.22 -9.61 -4.56
N GLY A 211 9.49 -10.85 -4.12
CA GLY A 211 10.80 -11.29 -3.68
C GLY A 211 11.24 -10.68 -2.34
N ASP A 212 10.33 -10.07 -1.62
CA ASP A 212 10.56 -9.52 -0.30
C ASP A 212 10.35 -10.65 0.74
N GLU A 213 11.36 -11.49 0.94
CA GLU A 213 11.39 -12.36 2.11
C GLU A 213 11.35 -11.48 3.36
N ALA A 214 10.48 -11.86 4.32
CA ALA A 214 10.38 -11.15 5.58
C ALA A 214 11.78 -11.05 6.21
N PRO A 215 12.22 -9.88 6.73
CA PRO A 215 13.40 -9.86 7.54
C PRO A 215 13.15 -10.84 8.69
N CYS A 216 14.03 -11.84 8.83
CA CYS A 216 14.02 -12.78 9.96
C CYS A 216 13.81 -11.97 11.23
N GLY A 217 12.79 -12.35 12.01
CA GLY A 217 12.35 -11.64 13.21
C GLY A 217 13.52 -11.30 14.15
N VAL A 218 13.51 -10.05 14.58
CA VAL A 218 14.33 -9.54 15.69
C VAL A 218 13.57 -9.74 16.99
#